data_6648ff3362d43692bc08ee0a6ce36c15
#
_entry.id   6648ff3362d43692bc08ee0a6ce36c15
#
_cell.length_a   1.000
_cell.length_b   1.000
_cell.length_c   1.000
_cell.angle_alpha   90.00
_cell.angle_beta   90.00
_cell.angle_gamma   90.00
#
_symmetry.space_group_name_H-M   'P 1'
#
loop_
_entity.id
_entity.type
_entity.pdbx_description
1 polymer ?
#
loop_
_entity_poly.entity_id
_entity_poly.type
_entity_poly.pdbx_seq_one_letter_code
_entity_poly.pdbx_strand_id
1 'polypeptide(L)'
;DLCNTVEDEIRSRGAEPAFPCNVSIDEVAAHYTAEIDDSLTIKNGNVVKIDLGAHISGYLVDTAATVTFNPDYDGLVRATEEALNEAIKLARVDVRTGNLGEVISNTAARYGYRPITNLSGHSIESYRVHAGISIPNTWMGGTPSLKAGGVYAIEPFLTTEHGAGQVIDGPTREIYSLVGRKKTRDKSLDELLEHIWSSYRTLPFATRYLEGKMEKTELKQALTKLVTLKALRSYPSLIEANGRIVAQFEHTITLEEERTTVLTV
;
A
#
# COMPACT_ATOMS: atom_id res chain seq x y z
N ASP A 1 5.87 -19.13 3.37
CA ASP A 1 4.93 -18.02 3.32
C ASP A 1 5.56 -16.86 2.53
N LEU A 2 4.89 -16.40 1.47
CA LEU A 2 5.44 -15.40 0.54
C LEU A 2 5.74 -14.07 1.24
N CYS A 3 4.83 -13.59 2.11
CA CYS A 3 5.05 -12.33 2.85
C CYS A 3 6.34 -12.38 3.67
N ASN A 4 6.55 -13.46 4.45
CA ASN A 4 7.76 -13.61 5.26
C ASN A 4 9.01 -13.69 4.38
N THR A 5 8.95 -14.43 3.25
CA THR A 5 10.08 -14.55 2.32
C THR A 5 10.50 -13.18 1.78
N VAL A 6 9.56 -12.33 1.38
CA VAL A 6 9.84 -10.97 0.88
C VAL A 6 10.43 -10.10 1.98
N GLU A 7 9.84 -10.14 3.17
CA GLU A 7 10.28 -9.34 4.33
C GLU A 7 11.67 -9.78 4.83
N ASP A 8 11.96 -11.09 4.81
CA ASP A 8 13.28 -11.60 5.17
C ASP A 8 14.34 -11.24 4.13
N GLU A 9 13.97 -11.18 2.85
CA GLU A 9 14.86 -10.68 1.80
C GLU A 9 15.19 -9.19 1.99
N ILE A 10 14.23 -8.36 2.37
CA ILE A 10 14.45 -6.95 2.73
C ILE A 10 15.46 -6.86 3.88
N ARG A 11 15.26 -7.65 4.96
CA ARG A 11 16.17 -7.66 6.12
C ARG A 11 17.56 -8.17 5.78
N SER A 12 17.65 -9.21 4.93
CA SER A 12 18.94 -9.77 4.50
C SER A 12 19.81 -8.76 3.75
N ARG A 13 19.17 -7.75 3.12
CA ARG A 13 19.83 -6.65 2.41
C ARG A 13 20.15 -5.44 3.31
N GLY A 14 19.89 -5.53 4.61
CA GLY A 14 20.23 -4.47 5.58
C GLY A 14 19.20 -3.35 5.71
N ALA A 15 17.98 -3.58 5.23
CA ALA A 15 16.83 -2.70 5.43
C ALA A 15 15.79 -3.37 6.34
N GLU A 16 14.75 -2.63 6.73
CA GLU A 16 13.57 -3.17 7.42
C GLU A 16 12.33 -2.93 6.56
N PRO A 17 11.28 -3.77 6.66
CA PRO A 17 10.00 -3.50 6.01
C PRO A 17 9.40 -2.16 6.47
N ALA A 18 9.04 -1.28 5.52
CA ALA A 18 8.36 -0.02 5.83
C ALA A 18 6.89 -0.23 6.23
N PHE A 19 6.32 -1.33 5.77
CA PHE A 19 5.00 -1.86 6.14
C PHE A 19 4.98 -3.36 5.82
N PRO A 20 3.98 -4.12 6.31
CA PRO A 20 3.86 -5.54 6.00
C PRO A 20 3.70 -5.77 4.50
N CYS A 21 4.45 -6.71 3.93
CA CYS A 21 4.26 -7.09 2.54
C CYS A 21 2.80 -7.48 2.29
N ASN A 22 2.16 -6.81 1.32
CA ASN A 22 0.80 -7.11 0.89
C ASN A 22 0.85 -8.09 -0.29
N VAL A 23 0.06 -9.16 -0.22
CA VAL A 23 -0.12 -10.13 -1.31
C VAL A 23 -1.60 -10.24 -1.62
N SER A 24 -2.08 -9.34 -2.45
CA SER A 24 -3.51 -9.19 -2.78
C SER A 24 -3.87 -9.97 -4.03
N ILE A 25 -4.90 -10.84 -3.94
CA ILE A 25 -5.30 -11.74 -5.03
C ILE A 25 -6.60 -11.27 -5.64
N ASP A 26 -6.68 -11.29 -6.96
CA ASP A 26 -7.86 -11.03 -7.80
C ASP A 26 -8.55 -9.70 -7.48
N GLU A 27 -9.77 -9.72 -6.93
CA GLU A 27 -10.55 -8.54 -6.57
C GLU A 27 -10.05 -7.79 -5.34
N VAL A 28 -9.19 -8.40 -4.54
CA VAL A 28 -8.53 -7.71 -3.42
C VAL A 28 -7.51 -6.74 -3.99
N ALA A 29 -7.75 -5.45 -3.86
CA ALA A 29 -6.91 -4.42 -4.43
C ALA A 29 -5.64 -4.17 -3.61
N ALA A 30 -5.77 -4.09 -2.27
CA ALA A 30 -4.68 -3.72 -1.36
C ALA A 30 -4.93 -4.19 0.08
N HIS A 31 -3.92 -4.02 0.94
CA HIS A 31 -3.96 -4.22 2.40
C HIS A 31 -4.23 -5.66 2.85
N TYR A 32 -4.06 -6.64 1.97
CA TYR A 32 -4.06 -8.03 2.39
C TYR A 32 -2.63 -8.46 2.68
N THR A 33 -2.37 -8.82 3.92
CA THR A 33 -1.12 -9.48 4.35
C THR A 33 -1.48 -10.76 5.10
N ALA A 34 -0.60 -11.77 5.04
CA ALA A 34 -0.83 -13.04 5.69
C ALA A 34 -1.08 -12.86 7.19
N GLU A 35 -2.11 -13.54 7.73
CA GLU A 35 -2.32 -13.67 9.17
C GLU A 35 -1.45 -14.78 9.77
N ILE A 36 -1.48 -14.92 11.09
CA ILE A 36 -0.85 -16.06 11.78
C ILE A 36 -1.60 -17.33 11.35
N ASP A 37 -0.87 -18.32 10.83
CA ASP A 37 -1.40 -19.60 10.29
C ASP A 37 -2.28 -19.42 9.03
N ASP A 38 -2.01 -18.40 8.23
CA ASP A 38 -2.75 -18.17 6.98
C ASP A 38 -2.66 -19.37 6.03
N SER A 39 -3.81 -19.81 5.55
CA SER A 39 -3.93 -20.95 4.63
C SER A 39 -4.17 -20.53 3.18
N LEU A 40 -4.24 -19.24 2.87
CA LEU A 40 -4.46 -18.75 1.52
C LEU A 40 -3.31 -19.15 0.60
N THR A 41 -3.63 -19.69 -0.56
CA THR A 41 -2.65 -20.12 -1.57
C THR A 41 -2.94 -19.49 -2.91
N ILE A 42 -1.90 -19.06 -3.60
CA ILE A 42 -1.98 -18.60 -4.98
C ILE A 42 -2.25 -19.81 -5.88
N LYS A 43 -3.21 -19.68 -6.81
CA LYS A 43 -3.63 -20.74 -7.74
C LYS A 43 -3.36 -20.31 -9.18
N ASN A 44 -3.32 -21.30 -10.07
CA ASN A 44 -3.34 -21.03 -11.51
C ASN A 44 -4.59 -20.20 -11.86
N GLY A 45 -4.39 -19.16 -12.67
CA GLY A 45 -5.46 -18.25 -13.08
C GLY A 45 -5.63 -17.02 -12.20
N ASN A 46 -4.96 -16.92 -11.04
CA ASN A 46 -5.01 -15.71 -10.22
C ASN A 46 -4.22 -14.55 -10.84
N VAL A 47 -4.64 -13.35 -10.50
CA VAL A 47 -3.91 -12.09 -10.66
C VAL A 47 -3.43 -11.65 -9.29
N VAL A 48 -2.13 -11.51 -9.09
CA VAL A 48 -1.52 -11.30 -7.78
C VAL A 48 -0.78 -9.95 -7.76
N LYS A 49 -1.18 -9.06 -6.87
CA LYS A 49 -0.45 -7.83 -6.54
C LYS A 49 0.47 -8.11 -5.37
N ILE A 50 1.74 -7.79 -5.53
CA ILE A 50 2.74 -7.81 -4.47
C ILE A 50 3.16 -6.37 -4.26
N ASP A 51 2.93 -5.88 -3.06
CA ASP A 51 3.17 -4.51 -2.66
C ASP A 51 4.03 -4.52 -1.40
N LEU A 52 5.16 -3.84 -1.45
CA LEU A 52 6.19 -3.87 -0.42
C LEU A 52 6.91 -2.54 -0.27
N GLY A 53 7.26 -2.22 0.94
CA GLY A 53 8.11 -1.08 1.25
C GLY A 53 9.33 -1.49 2.06
N ALA A 54 10.41 -0.80 1.85
CA ALA A 54 11.64 -0.96 2.63
C ALA A 54 12.08 0.37 3.22
N HIS A 55 12.74 0.34 4.39
CA HIS A 55 13.31 1.56 4.97
C HIS A 55 14.66 1.31 5.62
N ILE A 56 15.50 2.36 5.64
CA ILE A 56 16.72 2.46 6.43
C ILE A 56 16.58 3.67 7.35
N SER A 57 16.56 3.46 8.65
CA SER A 57 16.42 4.54 9.65
C SER A 57 15.23 5.48 9.40
N GLY A 58 14.13 4.94 8.88
CA GLY A 58 12.90 5.68 8.59
C GLY A 58 12.82 6.34 7.21
N TYR A 59 13.90 6.38 6.44
CA TYR A 59 13.85 6.77 5.03
C TYR A 59 13.34 5.59 4.22
N LEU A 60 12.18 5.71 3.64
CA LEU A 60 11.46 4.59 3.06
C LEU A 60 11.17 4.77 1.57
N VAL A 61 11.02 3.65 0.90
CA VAL A 61 10.51 3.52 -0.46
C VAL A 61 9.34 2.54 -0.47
N ASP A 62 8.49 2.67 -1.46
CA ASP A 62 7.26 1.95 -1.69
C ASP A 62 7.19 1.49 -3.14
N THR A 63 6.78 0.26 -3.39
CA THR A 63 6.70 -0.28 -4.75
C THR A 63 5.76 -1.47 -4.82
N ALA A 64 5.05 -1.59 -5.95
CA ALA A 64 4.18 -2.72 -6.21
C ALA A 64 4.24 -3.18 -7.67
N ALA A 65 4.01 -4.47 -7.85
CA ALA A 65 3.85 -5.07 -9.17
C ALA A 65 2.73 -6.10 -9.17
N THR A 66 2.10 -6.27 -10.34
CA THR A 66 1.09 -7.30 -10.59
C THR A 66 1.66 -8.38 -11.48
N VAL A 67 1.50 -9.64 -11.05
CA VAL A 67 1.77 -10.84 -11.84
C VAL A 67 0.45 -11.52 -12.15
N THR A 68 0.24 -11.94 -13.39
CA THR A 68 -0.94 -12.71 -13.76
C THR A 68 -0.56 -14.14 -14.18
N PHE A 69 -1.35 -15.11 -13.75
CA PHE A 69 -1.30 -16.50 -14.20
C PHE A 69 -2.50 -16.83 -15.11
N ASN A 70 -3.19 -15.77 -15.61
CA ASN A 70 -4.30 -15.86 -16.55
C ASN A 70 -4.08 -14.88 -17.71
N PRO A 71 -3.83 -15.37 -18.94
CA PRO A 71 -3.60 -14.51 -20.12
C PRO A 71 -4.72 -13.52 -20.42
N ASP A 72 -5.96 -13.78 -19.98
CA ASP A 72 -7.09 -12.88 -20.19
C ASP A 72 -6.88 -11.53 -19.49
N TYR A 73 -6.00 -11.46 -18.49
CA TYR A 73 -5.67 -10.24 -17.74
C TYR A 73 -4.33 -9.61 -18.11
N ASP A 74 -3.57 -10.16 -19.07
CA ASP A 74 -2.31 -9.55 -19.55
C ASP A 74 -2.51 -8.11 -20.02
N GLY A 75 -3.66 -7.83 -20.64
CA GLY A 75 -4.04 -6.49 -21.09
C GLY A 75 -4.21 -5.52 -19.92
N LEU A 76 -4.87 -5.95 -18.84
CA LEU A 76 -5.07 -5.16 -17.62
C LEU A 76 -3.74 -4.84 -16.95
N VAL A 77 -2.89 -5.86 -16.79
CA VAL A 77 -1.55 -5.73 -16.18
C VAL A 77 -0.70 -4.72 -16.95
N ARG A 78 -0.60 -4.87 -18.29
CA ARG A 78 0.15 -3.93 -19.16
C ARG A 78 -0.40 -2.51 -19.12
N ALA A 79 -1.72 -2.36 -19.16
CA ALA A 79 -2.35 -1.03 -19.11
C ALA A 79 -2.04 -0.31 -17.78
N THR A 80 -1.99 -1.05 -16.66
CA THR A 80 -1.68 -0.50 -15.35
C THR A 80 -0.22 -0.07 -15.25
N GLU A 81 0.70 -0.89 -15.74
CA GLU A 81 2.12 -0.57 -15.81
C GLU A 81 2.38 0.65 -16.72
N GLU A 82 1.72 0.71 -17.90
CA GLU A 82 1.82 1.86 -18.79
C GLU A 82 1.26 3.13 -18.14
N ALA A 83 0.15 3.04 -17.40
CA ALA A 83 -0.41 4.18 -16.69
C ALA A 83 0.56 4.75 -15.64
N LEU A 84 1.28 3.89 -14.93
CA LEU A 84 2.37 4.28 -14.02
C LEU A 84 3.49 5.00 -14.79
N ASN A 85 3.98 4.39 -15.85
CA ASN A 85 5.08 4.93 -16.65
C ASN A 85 4.76 6.30 -17.25
N GLU A 86 3.54 6.49 -17.77
CA GLU A 86 3.08 7.77 -18.31
C GLU A 86 2.94 8.84 -17.21
N ALA A 87 2.44 8.47 -16.02
CA ALA A 87 2.37 9.39 -14.89
C ALA A 87 3.77 9.82 -14.42
N ILE A 88 4.73 8.90 -14.33
CA ILE A 88 6.13 9.19 -13.98
C ILE A 88 6.77 10.14 -15.02
N LYS A 89 6.52 9.94 -16.32
CA LYS A 89 7.03 10.83 -17.37
C LYS A 89 6.51 12.28 -17.23
N LEU A 90 5.30 12.46 -16.71
CA LEU A 90 4.74 13.78 -16.45
C LEU A 90 5.23 14.38 -15.11
N ALA A 91 5.58 13.55 -14.12
CA ALA A 91 5.92 14.02 -12.79
C ALA A 91 7.14 14.94 -12.81
N ARG A 92 6.94 16.21 -12.46
CA ARG A 92 7.95 17.29 -12.37
C ARG A 92 7.57 18.23 -11.24
N VAL A 93 8.52 19.00 -10.77
CA VAL A 93 8.25 20.11 -9.84
C VAL A 93 7.14 21.00 -10.42
N ASP A 94 6.25 21.45 -9.54
CA ASP A 94 5.05 22.28 -9.83
C ASP A 94 3.94 21.63 -10.64
N VAL A 95 4.09 20.41 -11.14
CA VAL A 95 2.97 19.66 -11.71
C VAL A 95 1.95 19.32 -10.60
N ARG A 96 0.67 19.59 -10.87
CA ARG A 96 -0.42 19.23 -9.92
C ARG A 96 -0.65 17.73 -9.90
N THR A 97 -0.89 17.17 -8.72
CA THR A 97 -1.13 15.72 -8.59
C THR A 97 -2.37 15.25 -9.35
N GLY A 98 -3.39 16.10 -9.50
CA GLY A 98 -4.58 15.80 -10.31
C GLY A 98 -4.28 15.62 -11.81
N ASN A 99 -3.22 16.24 -12.34
CA ASN A 99 -2.82 16.03 -13.73
C ASN A 99 -2.18 14.64 -13.92
N LEU A 100 -1.51 14.10 -12.89
CA LEU A 100 -1.04 12.71 -12.93
C LEU A 100 -2.24 11.75 -12.97
N GLY A 101 -3.27 12.02 -12.17
CA GLY A 101 -4.53 11.26 -12.20
C GLY A 101 -5.24 11.32 -13.55
N GLU A 102 -5.19 12.47 -14.23
CA GLU A 102 -5.72 12.60 -15.60
C GLU A 102 -4.98 11.69 -16.59
N VAL A 103 -3.66 11.65 -16.52
CA VAL A 103 -2.83 10.76 -17.36
C VAL A 103 -3.13 9.30 -17.07
N ILE A 104 -3.22 8.92 -15.80
CA ILE A 104 -3.56 7.54 -15.37
C ILE A 104 -4.91 7.14 -15.95
N SER A 105 -5.96 7.97 -15.75
CA SER A 105 -7.31 7.65 -16.21
C SER A 105 -7.43 7.63 -17.73
N ASN A 106 -6.75 8.55 -18.44
CA ASN A 106 -6.74 8.56 -19.90
C ASN A 106 -6.01 7.35 -20.48
N THR A 107 -4.92 6.90 -19.84
CA THR A 107 -4.22 5.68 -20.23
C THR A 107 -5.11 4.46 -20.01
N ALA A 108 -5.73 4.32 -18.85
CA ALA A 108 -6.69 3.25 -18.59
C ALA A 108 -7.81 3.18 -19.64
N ALA A 109 -8.41 4.34 -19.96
CA ALA A 109 -9.50 4.43 -20.94
C ALA A 109 -9.08 3.99 -22.35
N ARG A 110 -7.85 4.29 -22.80
CA ARG A 110 -7.31 3.83 -24.11
C ARG A 110 -7.29 2.31 -24.24
N TYR A 111 -7.15 1.61 -23.13
CA TYR A 111 -7.14 0.14 -23.08
C TYR A 111 -8.51 -0.47 -22.71
N GLY A 112 -9.56 0.36 -22.47
CA GLY A 112 -10.88 -0.10 -22.06
C GLY A 112 -10.99 -0.51 -20.58
N TYR A 113 -10.05 -0.06 -19.73
CA TYR A 113 -10.07 -0.32 -18.31
C TYR A 113 -10.48 0.91 -17.50
N ARG A 114 -10.79 0.70 -16.22
CA ARG A 114 -11.26 1.74 -15.31
C ARG A 114 -10.29 1.92 -14.14
N PRO A 115 -9.91 3.15 -13.77
CA PRO A 115 -9.15 3.39 -12.55
C PRO A 115 -10.01 3.18 -11.30
N ILE A 116 -9.37 2.77 -10.20
CA ILE A 116 -9.99 2.77 -8.87
C ILE A 116 -9.90 4.19 -8.31
N THR A 117 -11.03 4.87 -8.19
CA THR A 117 -11.11 6.32 -7.95
C THR A 117 -10.88 6.72 -6.49
N ASN A 118 -11.05 5.80 -5.54
CA ASN A 118 -10.90 6.04 -4.10
C ASN A 118 -9.61 5.41 -3.53
N LEU A 119 -8.67 5.04 -4.39
CA LEU A 119 -7.27 4.78 -4.06
C LEU A 119 -6.38 5.85 -4.68
N SER A 120 -5.25 6.12 -4.09
CA SER A 120 -4.33 7.18 -4.53
C SER A 120 -2.91 6.92 -4.09
N GLY A 121 -1.95 7.28 -4.92
CA GLY A 121 -0.58 7.49 -4.51
C GLY A 121 -0.46 8.62 -3.48
N HIS A 122 0.71 8.76 -2.90
CA HIS A 122 0.91 9.66 -1.75
C HIS A 122 2.33 10.21 -1.67
N SER A 123 2.48 11.29 -0.89
CA SER A 123 3.81 11.73 -0.45
C SER A 123 4.32 10.84 0.67
N ILE A 124 5.64 10.72 0.75
CA ILE A 124 6.39 9.92 1.73
C ILE A 124 7.28 10.85 2.54
N GLU A 125 7.34 10.63 3.87
CA GLU A 125 8.27 11.29 4.77
C GLU A 125 8.92 10.27 5.72
N SER A 126 9.94 10.69 6.46
CA SER A 126 10.61 9.81 7.42
C SER A 126 9.63 9.22 8.44
N TYR A 127 9.58 7.88 8.53
CA TYR A 127 8.63 7.09 9.33
C TYR A 127 7.14 7.34 9.01
N ARG A 128 6.81 7.85 7.82
CA ARG A 128 5.43 8.13 7.41
C ARG A 128 5.21 7.69 5.96
N VAL A 129 4.54 6.57 5.78
CA VAL A 129 4.17 6.06 4.46
C VAL A 129 3.25 7.06 3.75
N HIS A 130 2.16 7.49 4.39
CA HIS A 130 1.23 8.48 3.84
C HIS A 130 1.46 9.84 4.50
N ALA A 131 2.18 10.75 3.84
CA ALA A 131 2.61 12.03 4.41
C ALA A 131 1.68 13.21 4.09
N GLY A 132 0.48 12.95 3.54
CA GLY A 132 -0.62 13.93 3.47
C GLY A 132 -0.91 14.49 2.08
N ILE A 133 -0.01 14.41 1.09
CA ILE A 133 -0.34 14.73 -0.30
C ILE A 133 -0.84 13.45 -0.96
N SER A 134 -2.01 13.51 -1.61
CA SER A 134 -2.53 12.40 -2.42
C SER A 134 -2.28 12.63 -3.91
N ILE A 135 -1.98 11.56 -4.64
CA ILE A 135 -1.88 11.51 -6.10
C ILE A 135 -3.05 10.65 -6.59
N PRO A 136 -4.16 11.25 -7.04
CA PRO A 136 -5.36 10.49 -7.40
C PRO A 136 -5.14 9.65 -8.67
N ASN A 137 -5.95 8.60 -8.85
CA ASN A 137 -5.97 7.77 -10.06
C ASN A 137 -6.87 8.34 -11.18
N THR A 138 -7.52 9.49 -10.94
CA THR A 138 -8.36 10.21 -11.90
C THR A 138 -8.10 11.71 -11.77
N TRP A 139 -8.50 12.47 -12.79
CA TRP A 139 -8.42 13.92 -12.70
C TRP A 139 -9.16 14.45 -11.47
N MET A 140 -8.50 15.35 -10.76
CA MET A 140 -9.08 16.07 -9.63
C MET A 140 -8.59 17.51 -9.63
N GLY A 141 -9.53 18.46 -9.60
CA GLY A 141 -9.22 19.89 -9.50
C GLY A 141 -8.76 20.30 -8.10
N GLY A 142 -8.00 21.40 -8.01
CA GLY A 142 -7.59 21.98 -6.72
C GLY A 142 -6.54 21.19 -5.94
N THR A 143 -5.92 20.18 -6.55
CA THR A 143 -4.88 19.36 -5.93
C THR A 143 -3.58 20.14 -5.75
N PRO A 144 -2.75 19.78 -4.75
CA PRO A 144 -1.42 20.37 -4.57
C PRO A 144 -0.49 20.03 -5.73
N SER A 145 0.58 20.81 -5.86
CA SER A 145 1.68 20.52 -6.80
C SER A 145 2.77 19.72 -6.11
N LEU A 146 3.46 18.89 -6.90
CA LEU A 146 4.68 18.22 -6.53
C LEU A 146 5.78 19.26 -6.22
N LYS A 147 6.68 18.96 -5.27
CA LYS A 147 7.70 19.90 -4.79
C LYS A 147 9.10 19.32 -4.97
N ALA A 148 10.08 20.22 -5.21
CA ALA A 148 11.49 19.85 -5.17
C ALA A 148 11.86 19.27 -3.80
N GLY A 149 12.69 18.22 -3.79
CA GLY A 149 13.05 17.46 -2.59
C GLY A 149 11.94 16.56 -2.06
N GLY A 150 10.75 16.56 -2.68
CA GLY A 150 9.64 15.67 -2.30
C GLY A 150 9.88 14.22 -2.74
N VAL A 151 9.36 13.29 -1.94
CA VAL A 151 9.34 11.85 -2.25
C VAL A 151 7.87 11.43 -2.35
N TYR A 152 7.54 10.71 -3.41
CA TYR A 152 6.16 10.36 -3.75
C TYR A 152 6.07 8.92 -4.25
N ALA A 153 5.05 8.21 -3.81
CA ALA A 153 4.59 6.96 -4.39
C ALA A 153 3.54 7.27 -5.46
N ILE A 154 3.73 6.78 -6.68
CA ILE A 154 2.73 6.84 -7.75
C ILE A 154 2.26 5.41 -7.96
N GLU A 155 0.96 5.16 -7.71
CA GLU A 155 0.39 3.81 -7.66
C GLU A 155 -0.98 3.73 -8.37
N PRO A 156 -1.02 3.63 -9.68
CA PRO A 156 -2.26 3.36 -10.37
C PRO A 156 -2.83 1.99 -10.03
N PHE A 157 -4.13 1.98 -9.72
CA PHE A 157 -4.96 0.79 -9.59
C PHE A 157 -6.00 0.79 -10.68
N LEU A 158 -6.01 -0.24 -11.51
CA LEU A 158 -7.00 -0.41 -12.57
C LEU A 158 -7.82 -1.68 -12.36
N THR A 159 -9.07 -1.61 -12.82
CA THR A 159 -9.98 -2.77 -12.88
C THR A 159 -10.57 -2.92 -14.27
N THR A 160 -11.25 -4.02 -14.51
CA THR A 160 -11.90 -4.30 -15.80
C THR A 160 -13.02 -3.32 -16.11
N GLU A 161 -13.46 -3.26 -17.36
CA GLU A 161 -14.59 -2.43 -17.84
C GLU A 161 -15.85 -2.56 -16.97
N HIS A 162 -16.13 -3.76 -16.46
CA HIS A 162 -17.31 -4.06 -15.64
C HIS A 162 -17.09 -3.88 -14.13
N GLY A 163 -15.91 -3.43 -13.72
CA GLY A 163 -15.63 -3.08 -12.33
C GLY A 163 -16.37 -1.83 -11.88
N ALA A 164 -16.58 -1.69 -10.58
CA ALA A 164 -17.15 -0.47 -10.00
C ALA A 164 -16.20 0.73 -10.13
N GLY A 165 -14.87 0.48 -10.22
CA GLY A 165 -13.85 1.53 -10.16
C GLY A 165 -13.73 2.15 -8.77
N GLN A 166 -14.10 1.39 -7.75
CA GLN A 166 -14.01 1.76 -6.33
C GLN A 166 -13.76 0.52 -5.48
N VAL A 167 -13.09 0.70 -4.36
CA VAL A 167 -12.94 -0.33 -3.33
C VAL A 167 -13.83 -0.06 -2.12
N ILE A 168 -14.17 -1.14 -1.43
CA ILE A 168 -14.84 -1.15 -0.13
C ILE A 168 -13.99 -1.92 0.88
N ASP A 169 -14.27 -1.72 2.17
CA ASP A 169 -13.63 -2.47 3.25
C ASP A 169 -13.94 -3.97 3.13
N GLY A 170 -12.89 -4.78 3.07
CA GLY A 170 -12.96 -6.23 3.18
C GLY A 170 -12.99 -6.70 4.65
N PRO A 171 -13.06 -8.04 4.86
CA PRO A 171 -13.23 -8.62 6.18
C PRO A 171 -11.93 -8.70 7.01
N THR A 172 -10.76 -8.75 6.39
CA THR A 172 -9.49 -8.95 7.08
C THR A 172 -8.90 -7.62 7.56
N ARG A 173 -8.30 -7.63 8.77
CA ARG A 173 -7.66 -6.47 9.40
C ARG A 173 -6.41 -6.93 10.14
N GLU A 174 -5.36 -7.20 9.39
CA GLU A 174 -4.09 -7.70 9.94
C GLU A 174 -2.99 -6.64 9.97
N ILE A 175 -3.25 -5.43 9.43
CA ILE A 175 -2.31 -4.32 9.39
C ILE A 175 -2.76 -3.22 10.35
N TYR A 176 -1.84 -2.74 11.17
CA TYR A 176 -2.06 -1.67 12.15
C TYR A 176 -0.94 -0.64 12.10
N SER A 177 -1.20 0.59 12.55
CA SER A 177 -0.16 1.58 12.83
C SER A 177 -0.44 2.34 14.12
N LEU A 178 0.61 2.83 14.77
CA LEU A 178 0.50 3.65 15.96
C LEU A 178 0.01 5.05 15.59
N VAL A 179 -1.10 5.47 16.22
CA VAL A 179 -1.64 6.84 16.10
C VAL A 179 -1.01 7.78 17.13
N GLY A 180 -0.75 7.25 18.33
CA GLY A 180 -0.13 8.01 19.40
C GLY A 180 0.10 7.17 20.65
N ARG A 181 1.10 7.57 21.42
CA ARG A 181 1.42 6.90 22.71
C ARG A 181 0.41 7.33 23.75
N LYS A 182 -0.45 6.41 24.16
CA LYS A 182 -1.46 6.61 25.21
C LYS A 182 -1.18 5.69 26.40
N LYS A 183 -1.47 6.17 27.59
CA LYS A 183 -1.55 5.29 28.78
C LYS A 183 -2.97 4.74 28.89
N THR A 184 -3.09 3.42 28.97
CA THR A 184 -4.37 2.71 28.92
C THR A 184 -4.92 2.33 30.29
N ARG A 185 -4.16 2.44 31.37
CA ARG A 185 -4.41 1.88 32.72
C ARG A 185 -4.38 0.35 32.76
N ASP A 186 -3.95 -0.28 31.71
CA ASP A 186 -3.78 -1.72 31.57
C ASP A 186 -2.29 -1.95 31.24
N LYS A 187 -1.57 -2.57 32.18
CA LYS A 187 -0.12 -2.71 32.09
C LYS A 187 0.30 -3.52 30.86
N SER A 188 -0.46 -4.57 30.54
CA SER A 188 -0.19 -5.44 29.37
C SER A 188 -0.32 -4.67 28.05
N LEU A 189 -1.36 -3.82 27.93
CA LEU A 189 -1.55 -2.96 26.75
C LEU A 189 -0.48 -1.86 26.67
N ASP A 190 -0.07 -1.31 27.80
CA ASP A 190 0.98 -0.27 27.82
C ASP A 190 2.35 -0.87 27.42
N GLU A 191 2.67 -2.09 27.85
CA GLU A 191 3.86 -2.83 27.44
C GLU A 191 3.82 -3.17 25.94
N LEU A 192 2.68 -3.60 25.41
CA LEU A 192 2.48 -3.85 23.99
C LEU A 192 2.67 -2.57 23.16
N LEU A 193 2.12 -1.44 23.60
CA LEU A 193 2.32 -0.15 22.93
C LEU A 193 3.77 0.32 22.93
N GLU A 194 4.50 0.08 24.03
CA GLU A 194 5.92 0.41 24.09
C GLU A 194 6.76 -0.46 23.14
N HIS A 195 6.42 -1.76 23.06
CA HIS A 195 7.03 -2.65 22.08
C HIS A 195 6.77 -2.20 20.65
N ILE A 196 5.51 -1.87 20.30
CA ILE A 196 5.14 -1.37 18.98
C ILE A 196 5.91 -0.09 18.66
N TRP A 197 5.96 0.86 19.60
CA TRP A 197 6.71 2.10 19.40
C TRP A 197 8.21 1.87 19.20
N SER A 198 8.83 1.01 19.99
CA SER A 198 10.28 0.74 19.90
C SER A 198 10.66 0.06 18.58
N SER A 199 9.78 -0.84 18.06
CA SER A 199 10.04 -1.65 16.88
C SER A 199 9.65 -0.97 15.58
N TYR A 200 8.47 -0.31 15.53
CA TYR A 200 7.89 0.17 14.27
C TYR A 200 7.66 1.69 14.23
N ARG A 201 7.78 2.40 15.37
CA ARG A 201 7.46 3.84 15.43
C ARG A 201 6.02 4.10 14.96
N THR A 202 5.88 4.86 13.86
CA THR A 202 4.59 5.17 13.22
C THR A 202 4.34 4.37 11.93
N LEU A 203 5.28 3.49 11.56
CA LEU A 203 5.13 2.63 10.40
C LEU A 203 4.06 1.56 10.64
N PRO A 204 3.36 1.11 9.60
CA PRO A 204 2.45 -0.02 9.69
C PRO A 204 3.17 -1.32 10.05
N PHE A 205 2.49 -2.18 10.81
CA PHE A 205 2.98 -3.50 11.21
C PHE A 205 1.85 -4.54 11.12
N ALA A 206 2.20 -5.80 10.94
CA ALA A 206 1.24 -6.90 10.89
C ALA A 206 1.03 -7.55 12.25
N THR A 207 -0.16 -8.14 12.45
CA THR A 207 -0.46 -8.96 13.63
C THR A 207 0.60 -10.06 13.82
N ARG A 208 1.06 -10.73 12.74
CA ARG A 208 2.07 -11.78 12.80
C ARG A 208 3.44 -11.32 13.34
N TYR A 209 3.78 -10.03 13.24
CA TYR A 209 5.02 -9.48 13.81
C TYR A 209 5.02 -9.48 15.33
N LEU A 210 3.85 -9.64 15.95
CA LEU A 210 3.65 -9.68 17.38
C LEU A 210 3.46 -11.13 17.89
N GLU A 211 3.66 -12.13 17.03
CA GLU A 211 3.58 -13.54 17.41
C GLU A 211 4.53 -13.84 18.57
N GLY A 212 4.06 -14.65 19.54
CA GLY A 212 4.81 -14.98 20.75
C GLY A 212 4.83 -13.90 21.84
N LYS A 213 4.25 -12.70 21.61
CA LYS A 213 4.12 -11.67 22.67
C LYS A 213 2.93 -11.94 23.60
N MET A 214 1.88 -12.52 23.05
CA MET A 214 0.65 -12.92 23.73
C MET A 214 0.09 -14.16 23.04
N GLU A 215 -0.88 -14.82 23.70
CA GLU A 215 -1.69 -15.85 23.03
C GLU A 215 -2.49 -15.20 21.87
N LYS A 216 -2.71 -15.92 20.76
CA LYS A 216 -3.30 -15.41 19.52
C LYS A 216 -4.65 -14.69 19.74
N THR A 217 -5.52 -15.28 20.54
CA THR A 217 -6.84 -14.70 20.84
C THR A 217 -6.73 -13.43 21.68
N GLU A 218 -5.84 -13.46 22.70
CA GLU A 218 -5.56 -12.33 23.58
C GLU A 218 -4.96 -11.16 22.77
N LEU A 219 -4.03 -11.44 21.85
CA LEU A 219 -3.44 -10.44 20.98
C LEU A 219 -4.49 -9.74 20.09
N LYS A 220 -5.39 -10.51 19.45
CA LYS A 220 -6.50 -9.93 18.64
C LYS A 220 -7.42 -9.04 19.48
N GLN A 221 -7.72 -9.45 20.72
CA GLN A 221 -8.53 -8.61 21.65
C GLN A 221 -7.78 -7.34 22.08
N ALA A 222 -6.49 -7.45 22.39
CA ALA A 222 -5.65 -6.32 22.76
C ALA A 222 -5.57 -5.28 21.61
N LEU A 223 -5.30 -5.70 20.38
CA LEU A 223 -5.27 -4.83 19.21
C LEU A 223 -6.62 -4.14 18.98
N THR A 224 -7.74 -4.88 19.06
CA THR A 224 -9.09 -4.32 18.94
C THR A 224 -9.36 -3.25 20.00
N LYS A 225 -8.96 -3.50 21.25
CA LYS A 225 -9.10 -2.54 22.36
C LYS A 225 -8.24 -1.29 22.12
N LEU A 226 -7.01 -1.45 21.62
CA LEU A 226 -6.13 -0.33 21.29
C LEU A 226 -6.66 0.52 20.12
N VAL A 227 -7.32 -0.09 19.13
CA VAL A 227 -8.03 0.64 18.06
C VAL A 227 -9.20 1.43 18.64
N THR A 228 -10.03 0.82 19.50
CA THR A 228 -11.14 1.50 20.18
C THR A 228 -10.66 2.69 21.01
N LEU A 229 -9.52 2.57 21.68
CA LEU A 229 -8.86 3.65 22.42
C LEU A 229 -8.19 4.70 21.52
N LYS A 230 -8.24 4.54 20.20
CA LYS A 230 -7.54 5.39 19.22
C LYS A 230 -6.03 5.52 19.51
N ALA A 231 -5.42 4.49 20.04
CA ALA A 231 -3.96 4.35 20.16
C ALA A 231 -3.39 3.75 18.88
N LEU A 232 -4.13 2.82 18.26
CA LEU A 232 -3.83 2.24 16.97
C LEU A 232 -4.89 2.61 15.92
N ARG A 233 -4.49 2.59 14.66
CA ARG A 233 -5.35 2.52 13.47
C ARG A 233 -5.23 1.13 12.89
N SER A 234 -6.33 0.54 12.42
CA SER A 234 -6.34 -0.68 11.62
C SER A 234 -6.62 -0.36 10.16
N TYR A 235 -6.05 -1.15 9.28
CA TYR A 235 -6.25 -1.07 7.82
C TYR A 235 -6.98 -2.34 7.37
N PRO A 236 -8.24 -2.22 6.92
CA PRO A 236 -8.94 -3.36 6.33
C PRO A 236 -8.31 -3.73 4.99
N SER A 237 -8.41 -4.99 4.58
CA SER A 237 -8.23 -5.33 3.16
C SER A 237 -9.21 -4.52 2.32
N LEU A 238 -8.82 -4.14 1.11
CA LEU A 238 -9.64 -3.33 0.20
C LEU A 238 -10.05 -4.18 -0.99
N ILE A 239 -11.36 -4.28 -1.23
CA ILE A 239 -11.94 -5.16 -2.25
C ILE A 239 -12.65 -4.32 -3.30
N GLU A 240 -12.45 -4.63 -4.58
CA GLU A 240 -13.19 -4.00 -5.67
C GLU A 240 -14.71 -4.25 -5.49
N ALA A 241 -15.51 -3.19 -5.51
CA ALA A 241 -16.89 -3.23 -5.01
C ALA A 241 -17.83 -4.15 -5.81
N ASN A 242 -17.51 -4.47 -7.07
CA ASN A 242 -18.22 -5.43 -7.92
C ASN A 242 -17.52 -6.82 -7.96
N GLY A 243 -16.45 -7.03 -7.18
CA GLY A 243 -15.68 -8.27 -7.18
C GLY A 243 -14.92 -8.51 -8.48
N ARG A 244 -14.48 -7.45 -9.17
CA ARG A 244 -13.70 -7.56 -10.41
C ARG A 244 -12.21 -7.47 -10.13
N ILE A 245 -11.44 -8.13 -10.99
CA ILE A 245 -9.98 -8.19 -10.91
C ILE A 245 -9.40 -6.78 -10.89
N VAL A 246 -8.39 -6.58 -10.03
CA VAL A 246 -7.61 -5.34 -9.92
C VAL A 246 -6.14 -5.63 -10.21
N ALA A 247 -5.49 -4.74 -10.94
CA ALA A 247 -4.04 -4.68 -11.07
C ALA A 247 -3.51 -3.38 -10.45
N GLN A 248 -2.30 -3.44 -9.89
CA GLN A 248 -1.55 -2.33 -9.31
C GLN A 248 -0.11 -2.37 -9.82
N PHE A 249 0.43 -1.21 -10.13
CA PHE A 249 1.88 -1.00 -10.23
C PHE A 249 2.25 0.24 -9.46
N GLU A 250 3.45 0.29 -8.92
CA GLU A 250 3.88 1.39 -8.10
C GLU A 250 5.37 1.61 -8.16
N HIS A 251 5.76 2.88 -8.17
CA HIS A 251 7.12 3.31 -7.95
C HIS A 251 7.20 4.52 -7.03
N THR A 252 8.23 4.52 -6.17
CA THR A 252 8.66 5.72 -5.46
C THR A 252 9.54 6.57 -6.35
N ILE A 253 9.22 7.85 -6.44
CA ILE A 253 10.02 8.87 -7.12
C ILE A 253 10.50 9.95 -6.16
N THR A 254 11.63 10.57 -6.48
CA THR A 254 12.06 11.84 -5.87
C THR A 254 12.23 12.89 -6.95
N LEU A 255 12.03 14.16 -6.58
CA LEU A 255 12.09 15.30 -7.49
C LEU A 255 13.21 16.25 -7.12
N GLU A 256 14.07 16.51 -8.07
CA GLU A 256 14.98 17.65 -8.10
C GLU A 256 14.40 18.72 -9.04
N GLU A 257 14.94 19.95 -9.05
CA GLU A 257 14.40 21.04 -9.87
C GLU A 257 14.19 20.65 -11.34
N GLU A 258 15.15 19.96 -11.94
CA GLU A 258 15.10 19.59 -13.37
C GLU A 258 15.02 18.08 -13.61
N ARG A 259 14.95 17.25 -12.54
CA ARG A 259 15.05 15.80 -12.66
C ARG A 259 14.05 15.09 -11.78
N THR A 260 13.41 14.06 -12.37
CA THR A 260 12.65 13.04 -11.64
C THR A 260 13.47 11.75 -11.63
N THR A 261 13.69 11.20 -10.45
CA THR A 261 14.42 9.94 -10.28
C THR A 261 13.48 8.89 -9.68
N VAL A 262 13.38 7.73 -10.32
CA VAL A 262 12.70 6.56 -9.76
C VAL A 262 13.66 5.85 -8.82
N LEU A 263 13.21 5.55 -7.60
CA LEU A 263 14.02 4.97 -6.53
C LEU A 263 13.87 3.45 -6.43
N THR A 264 12.84 2.88 -7.03
CA THR A 264 12.41 1.47 -6.87
C THR A 264 12.47 0.69 -8.19
N VAL A 265 13.57 0.82 -8.94
CA VAL A 265 13.84 0.07 -10.19
C VAL A 265 14.81 -1.07 -9.97
#